data_74cca84507f8096a534720aadcbcc717
#
_entry.id   74cca84507f8096a534720aadcbcc717
#
_cell.length_a   1.000
_cell.length_b   1.000
_cell.length_c   1.000
_cell.angle_alpha   90.00
_cell.angle_beta   90.00
_cell.angle_gamma   90.00
#
_symmetry.space_group_name_H-M   'P 1'
#
loop_
_entity.id
_entity.type
_entity.pdbx_description
1 polymer ?
#
loop_
_entity_poly.entity_id
_entity_poly.type
_entity_poly.pdbx_seq_one_letter_code
_entity_poly.pdbx_strand_id
1 'polypeptide(L)'
;MAFKRSTYSVFVFVVALCTGCKMTKPVLPQAVKVPESFGAVADTASSGQTPWNVFFRDPHLIRLIGEAIESNPDVQIALQHIEMTRAGVMLRKGALFPSVNLSVARGQRKFGDHTMDGVGNFDTNFSDNITEDKRIPEHLPEYYAGLQSSWEIDLWKKLRNRKKAAFTRLLASEKGKHWVTTSLVAEVAVLYYELLALDNELQIIHENIRLQQKAVEVILVQKQAGRANELAVQQFTAQLINTQGLEYRVRQEIVDAENALNVLRGSTGNPVERGQPILTHALPSEVTVGIPAQMLRRRPDIQQAELALLASHADVKAAYAAFFPSLTITSSVGLQSFSSAYFFNTPGSMAYNVLGGLTAPLFDRNNIRADYKAATAFQNEAFHQYRRTVFNGYSEVVSNMNRIENLKATSDLKEQEVAVLQNAVATSRDLFKTGYANYLEVVAAQRGVLEAELALADTRKEQFHSLIALYKALGGGWD
;
A
#
# COMPACT_ATOMS: atom_id res chain seq x y z
N MET A 1 -16.11 9.09 -67.44
CA MET A 1 -14.71 9.16 -66.91
C MET A 1 -14.51 10.18 -65.77
N ALA A 2 -15.37 11.14 -65.56
CA ALA A 2 -15.24 12.17 -64.50
C ALA A 2 -15.49 11.64 -63.07
N PHE A 3 -16.39 10.66 -62.92
CA PHE A 3 -16.77 10.14 -61.56
C PHE A 3 -15.63 9.33 -60.87
N LYS A 4 -14.76 8.64 -61.60
CA LYS A 4 -13.60 7.91 -61.04
C LYS A 4 -12.48 8.84 -60.54
N ARG A 5 -12.30 10.04 -61.12
CA ARG A 5 -11.31 11.00 -60.67
C ARG A 5 -11.65 11.67 -59.34
N SER A 6 -12.94 11.94 -59.10
CA SER A 6 -13.39 12.57 -57.87
C SER A 6 -13.22 11.65 -56.65
N THR A 7 -13.49 10.34 -56.79
CA THR A 7 -13.33 9.36 -55.71
C THR A 7 -11.87 9.16 -55.33
N TYR A 8 -10.91 9.17 -56.27
CA TYR A 8 -9.47 9.10 -55.98
C TYR A 8 -8.96 10.36 -55.26
N SER A 9 -9.45 11.56 -55.61
CA SER A 9 -9.04 12.81 -54.96
C SER A 9 -9.55 12.87 -53.50
N VAL A 10 -10.77 12.41 -53.23
CA VAL A 10 -11.31 12.32 -51.85
C VAL A 10 -10.54 11.29 -51.04
N PHE A 11 -10.19 10.15 -51.61
CA PHE A 11 -9.41 9.11 -50.94
C PHE A 11 -7.97 9.57 -50.60
N VAL A 12 -7.31 10.26 -51.53
CA VAL A 12 -5.98 10.84 -51.31
C VAL A 12 -6.02 11.95 -50.26
N PHE A 13 -7.07 12.78 -50.23
CA PHE A 13 -7.24 13.85 -49.23
C PHE A 13 -7.49 13.27 -47.82
N VAL A 14 -8.26 12.19 -47.69
CA VAL A 14 -8.47 11.46 -46.44
C VAL A 14 -7.19 10.79 -45.94
N VAL A 15 -6.39 10.19 -46.85
CA VAL A 15 -5.11 9.59 -46.50
C VAL A 15 -4.06 10.64 -46.10
N ALA A 16 -4.06 11.81 -46.74
CA ALA A 16 -3.16 12.93 -46.40
C ALA A 16 -3.48 13.56 -45.04
N LEU A 17 -4.77 13.60 -44.63
CA LEU A 17 -5.19 14.03 -43.28
C LEU A 17 -4.74 13.07 -42.18
N CYS A 18 -4.56 11.79 -42.47
CA CYS A 18 -4.09 10.79 -41.52
C CYS A 18 -2.57 10.84 -41.21
N THR A 19 -1.77 11.49 -42.05
CA THR A 19 -0.30 11.55 -41.90
C THR A 19 0.19 12.73 -41.04
N GLY A 20 -0.71 13.61 -40.58
CA GLY A 20 -0.35 14.89 -39.94
C GLY A 20 0.04 14.85 -38.45
N CYS A 21 -0.15 13.75 -37.74
CA CYS A 21 0.15 13.71 -36.30
C CYS A 21 1.42 12.90 -36.01
N LYS A 22 2.60 13.52 -36.14
CA LYS A 22 3.82 12.99 -35.51
C LYS A 22 3.70 13.17 -33.99
N MET A 23 3.19 12.17 -33.30
CA MET A 23 3.27 12.14 -31.84
C MET A 23 4.65 11.62 -31.42
N THR A 24 5.32 12.39 -30.57
CA THR A 24 6.56 11.97 -29.93
C THR A 24 6.30 10.67 -29.16
N LYS A 25 7.02 9.61 -29.55
CA LYS A 25 6.99 8.36 -28.77
C LYS A 25 7.46 8.67 -27.34
N PRO A 26 6.80 8.15 -26.31
CA PRO A 26 7.28 8.31 -24.95
C PRO A 26 8.71 7.75 -24.87
N VAL A 27 9.64 8.56 -24.42
CA VAL A 27 11.01 8.12 -24.12
C VAL A 27 10.89 7.23 -22.90
N LEU A 28 11.15 5.93 -23.08
CA LEU A 28 11.23 5.00 -21.97
C LEU A 28 12.44 5.39 -21.12
N PRO A 29 12.24 5.66 -19.82
CA PRO A 29 13.34 5.96 -18.92
C PRO A 29 14.31 4.79 -18.86
N GLN A 30 15.62 5.08 -18.68
CA GLN A 30 16.65 4.06 -18.58
C GLN A 30 16.40 3.17 -17.35
N ALA A 31 16.75 1.87 -17.46
CA ALA A 31 16.65 0.93 -16.36
C ALA A 31 17.41 1.44 -15.13
N VAL A 32 16.82 1.23 -13.95
CA VAL A 32 17.45 1.57 -12.67
C VAL A 32 18.65 0.65 -12.46
N LYS A 33 19.86 1.23 -12.44
CA LYS A 33 21.08 0.49 -12.11
C LYS A 33 21.22 0.45 -10.60
N VAL A 34 21.33 -0.75 -10.05
CA VAL A 34 21.64 -1.01 -8.63
C VAL A 34 23.07 -1.55 -8.57
N PRO A 35 23.84 -1.28 -7.51
CA PRO A 35 25.11 -1.93 -7.28
C PRO A 35 25.00 -3.45 -7.27
N GLU A 36 26.09 -4.16 -7.58
CA GLU A 36 26.09 -5.63 -7.62
C GLU A 36 26.12 -6.27 -6.23
N SER A 37 26.56 -5.54 -5.21
CA SER A 37 26.63 -5.98 -3.83
C SER A 37 26.20 -4.88 -2.85
N PHE A 38 25.83 -5.23 -1.62
CA PHE A 38 25.59 -4.31 -0.51
C PHE A 38 26.88 -3.92 0.23
N GLY A 39 28.00 -4.60 -0.01
CA GLY A 39 29.30 -4.37 0.62
C GLY A 39 30.37 -5.29 0.01
N ALA A 40 31.47 -5.52 0.75
CA ALA A 40 32.64 -6.26 0.26
C ALA A 40 32.40 -7.77 0.09
N VAL A 41 31.40 -8.36 0.74
CA VAL A 41 31.11 -9.80 0.70
C VAL A 41 29.84 -10.03 -0.13
N ALA A 42 30.00 -10.75 -1.24
CA ALA A 42 28.88 -11.20 -2.07
C ALA A 42 28.42 -12.59 -1.60
N ASP A 43 27.61 -12.66 -0.55
CA ASP A 43 26.86 -13.88 -0.21
C ASP A 43 25.54 -13.89 -0.97
N THR A 44 25.18 -15.05 -1.52
CA THR A 44 23.90 -15.24 -2.23
C THR A 44 22.77 -15.66 -1.30
N ALA A 45 23.05 -16.08 -0.07
CA ALA A 45 22.04 -16.38 0.92
C ALA A 45 21.42 -15.09 1.47
N SER A 46 20.09 -15.08 1.68
CA SER A 46 19.39 -13.92 2.23
C SER A 46 18.41 -14.35 3.31
N SER A 47 18.56 -13.77 4.49
CA SER A 47 17.64 -13.97 5.62
C SER A 47 16.21 -13.52 5.31
N GLY A 48 16.01 -12.62 4.33
CA GLY A 48 14.68 -12.25 3.85
C GLY A 48 13.90 -13.39 3.18
N GLN A 49 14.55 -14.53 2.88
CA GLN A 49 13.88 -15.73 2.36
C GLN A 49 13.33 -16.65 3.45
N THR A 50 13.73 -16.40 4.69
CA THR A 50 13.26 -17.18 5.84
C THR A 50 11.84 -16.75 6.21
N PRO A 51 10.87 -17.66 6.30
CA PRO A 51 9.53 -17.34 6.79
C PRO A 51 9.59 -16.71 8.18
N TRP A 52 8.68 -15.77 8.47
CA TRP A 52 8.69 -15.03 9.72
C TRP A 52 8.57 -15.91 10.96
N ASN A 53 7.82 -17.01 10.91
CA ASN A 53 7.65 -17.97 12.01
C ASN A 53 8.91 -18.85 12.27
N VAL A 54 9.90 -18.82 11.38
CA VAL A 54 11.20 -19.46 11.54
C VAL A 54 12.27 -18.42 11.92
N PHE A 55 12.13 -17.19 11.38
CA PHE A 55 13.01 -16.07 11.70
C PHE A 55 12.89 -15.65 13.18
N PHE A 56 11.66 -15.46 13.65
CA PHE A 56 11.38 -15.22 15.06
C PHE A 56 11.30 -16.54 15.80
N ARG A 57 11.93 -16.63 16.97
CA ARG A 57 12.02 -17.86 17.77
C ARG A 57 11.15 -17.84 19.02
N ASP A 58 10.69 -16.65 19.43
CA ASP A 58 9.84 -16.51 20.61
C ASP A 58 8.41 -16.95 20.28
N PRO A 59 7.87 -17.97 20.98
CA PRO A 59 6.52 -18.49 20.71
C PRO A 59 5.41 -17.45 21.02
N HIS A 60 5.63 -16.53 21.98
CA HIS A 60 4.68 -15.47 22.28
C HIS A 60 4.62 -14.48 21.12
N LEU A 61 5.76 -14.06 20.57
CA LEU A 61 5.82 -13.19 19.40
C LEU A 61 5.19 -13.85 18.17
N ILE A 62 5.51 -15.13 17.91
CA ILE A 62 4.94 -15.88 16.77
C ILE A 62 3.40 -15.91 16.85
N ARG A 63 2.84 -16.15 18.03
CA ARG A 63 1.39 -16.13 18.25
C ARG A 63 0.81 -14.75 18.01
N LEU A 64 1.40 -13.69 18.56
CA LEU A 64 0.95 -12.30 18.38
C LEU A 64 0.94 -11.88 16.92
N ILE A 65 1.97 -12.23 16.16
CA ILE A 65 2.04 -11.99 14.71
C ILE A 65 0.90 -12.73 13.99
N GLY A 66 0.67 -14.01 14.33
CA GLY A 66 -0.42 -14.80 13.75
C GLY A 66 -1.80 -14.15 13.99
N GLU A 67 -2.10 -13.78 15.24
CA GLU A 67 -3.32 -13.08 15.61
C GLU A 67 -3.49 -11.74 14.85
N ALA A 68 -2.39 -10.98 14.73
CA ALA A 68 -2.40 -9.73 13.99
C ALA A 68 -2.67 -9.94 12.49
N ILE A 69 -2.04 -10.90 11.83
CA ILE A 69 -2.27 -11.18 10.40
C ILE A 69 -3.73 -11.56 10.14
N GLU A 70 -4.38 -12.28 11.04
CA GLU A 70 -5.77 -12.71 10.90
C GLU A 70 -6.78 -11.57 11.13
N SER A 71 -6.52 -10.69 12.09
CA SER A 71 -7.53 -9.75 12.62
C SER A 71 -7.24 -8.28 12.33
N ASN A 72 -6.03 -7.94 11.82
CA ASN A 72 -5.64 -6.56 11.60
C ASN A 72 -6.53 -5.85 10.55
N PRO A 73 -7.09 -4.66 10.87
CA PRO A 73 -7.94 -3.92 9.95
C PRO A 73 -7.25 -3.54 8.63
N ASP A 74 -5.96 -3.21 8.63
CA ASP A 74 -5.25 -2.79 7.41
C ASP A 74 -5.05 -3.96 6.45
N VAL A 75 -4.87 -5.19 6.95
CA VAL A 75 -4.86 -6.40 6.12
C VAL A 75 -6.24 -6.63 5.51
N GLN A 76 -7.32 -6.45 6.27
CA GLN A 76 -8.69 -6.57 5.76
C GLN A 76 -9.01 -5.49 4.72
N ILE A 77 -8.58 -4.25 4.93
CA ILE A 77 -8.67 -3.16 3.94
C ILE A 77 -7.91 -3.52 2.66
N ALA A 78 -6.69 -4.06 2.78
CA ALA A 78 -5.90 -4.49 1.62
C ALA A 78 -6.61 -5.62 0.82
N LEU A 79 -7.32 -6.53 1.49
CA LEU A 79 -8.15 -7.55 0.83
C LEU A 79 -9.32 -6.90 0.06
N GLN A 80 -9.98 -5.89 0.62
CA GLN A 80 -11.05 -5.16 -0.09
C GLN A 80 -10.50 -4.41 -1.30
N HIS A 81 -9.30 -3.85 -1.23
CA HIS A 81 -8.64 -3.25 -2.41
C HIS A 81 -8.40 -4.26 -3.53
N ILE A 82 -8.05 -5.51 -3.22
CA ILE A 82 -7.94 -6.58 -4.22
C ILE A 82 -9.30 -6.83 -4.87
N GLU A 83 -10.40 -6.93 -4.09
CA GLU A 83 -11.74 -7.14 -4.65
C GLU A 83 -12.20 -5.95 -5.53
N MET A 84 -11.92 -4.71 -5.13
CA MET A 84 -12.21 -3.53 -5.95
C MET A 84 -11.45 -3.55 -7.28
N THR A 85 -10.17 -3.91 -7.28
CA THR A 85 -9.37 -4.02 -8.52
C THR A 85 -9.80 -5.22 -9.37
N ARG A 86 -10.25 -6.34 -8.76
CA ARG A 86 -10.84 -7.49 -9.44
C ARG A 86 -12.14 -7.11 -10.16
N ALA A 87 -13.01 -6.35 -9.52
CA ALA A 87 -14.21 -5.79 -10.14
C ALA A 87 -13.86 -4.88 -11.33
N GLY A 88 -12.79 -4.07 -11.20
CA GLY A 88 -12.23 -3.27 -12.29
C GLY A 88 -11.79 -4.11 -13.49
N VAL A 89 -11.17 -5.25 -13.27
CA VAL A 89 -10.82 -6.21 -14.34
C VAL A 89 -12.07 -6.77 -15.00
N MET A 90 -13.09 -7.14 -14.22
CA MET A 90 -14.37 -7.65 -14.72
C MET A 90 -15.05 -6.62 -15.62
N LEU A 91 -15.09 -5.34 -15.21
CA LEU A 91 -15.62 -4.24 -16.01
C LEU A 91 -14.89 -4.12 -17.37
N ARG A 92 -13.55 -4.13 -17.35
CA ARG A 92 -12.75 -4.00 -18.58
C ARG A 92 -12.80 -5.25 -19.47
N LYS A 93 -13.01 -6.42 -18.88
CA LYS A 93 -13.28 -7.66 -19.61
C LYS A 93 -14.66 -7.62 -20.29
N GLY A 94 -15.68 -7.14 -19.58
CA GLY A 94 -17.03 -6.99 -20.10
C GLY A 94 -17.08 -6.05 -21.31
N ALA A 95 -16.30 -4.98 -21.32
CA ALA A 95 -16.24 -4.02 -22.43
C ALA A 95 -15.75 -4.61 -23.77
N LEU A 96 -15.20 -5.83 -23.78
CA LEU A 96 -14.81 -6.54 -25.01
C LEU A 96 -15.99 -7.28 -25.68
N PHE A 97 -17.12 -7.37 -25.00
CA PHE A 97 -18.33 -8.05 -25.49
C PHE A 97 -19.44 -7.04 -25.78
N PRO A 98 -20.43 -7.41 -26.60
CA PRO A 98 -21.58 -6.57 -26.83
C PRO A 98 -22.39 -6.32 -25.55
N SER A 99 -22.89 -5.11 -25.37
CA SER A 99 -23.94 -4.84 -24.41
C SER A 99 -25.30 -5.19 -25.02
N VAL A 100 -26.21 -5.71 -24.21
CA VAL A 100 -27.60 -5.97 -24.61
C VAL A 100 -28.52 -5.37 -23.57
N ASN A 101 -29.44 -4.50 -24.03
CA ASN A 101 -30.39 -3.81 -23.18
C ASN A 101 -31.81 -4.09 -23.69
N LEU A 102 -32.75 -4.31 -22.79
CA LEU A 102 -34.18 -4.27 -23.09
C LEU A 102 -34.63 -2.79 -23.06
N SER A 103 -35.23 -2.33 -24.14
CA SER A 103 -35.78 -1.00 -24.24
C SER A 103 -37.28 -1.09 -24.49
N VAL A 104 -38.06 -0.39 -23.66
CA VAL A 104 -39.48 -0.19 -23.87
C VAL A 104 -39.72 1.32 -23.91
N ALA A 105 -40.29 1.79 -25.00
CA ALA A 105 -40.50 3.22 -25.20
C ALA A 105 -41.89 3.47 -25.77
N ARG A 106 -42.47 4.58 -25.33
CA ARG A 106 -43.66 5.18 -25.92
C ARG A 106 -43.35 6.66 -26.21
N GLY A 107 -43.47 7.02 -27.46
CA GLY A 107 -43.29 8.40 -27.93
C GLY A 107 -44.53 8.92 -28.64
N GLN A 108 -44.54 10.18 -28.93
CA GLN A 108 -45.50 10.85 -29.84
C GLN A 108 -44.73 11.89 -30.64
N ARG A 109 -44.96 11.90 -31.96
CA ARG A 109 -44.33 12.85 -32.88
C ARG A 109 -45.40 13.49 -33.76
N LYS A 110 -45.32 14.79 -33.98
CA LYS A 110 -46.03 15.50 -35.03
C LYS A 110 -45.00 16.12 -35.96
N PHE A 111 -45.12 15.87 -37.25
CA PHE A 111 -44.34 16.54 -38.27
C PHE A 111 -45.02 17.88 -38.62
N GLY A 112 -44.25 18.91 -38.87
CA GLY A 112 -44.78 20.21 -39.28
C GLY A 112 -45.41 20.10 -40.65
N ASP A 113 -46.56 20.76 -40.86
CA ASP A 113 -47.41 20.66 -42.08
C ASP A 113 -46.67 21.07 -43.36
N HIS A 114 -45.62 21.90 -43.26
CA HIS A 114 -44.77 22.35 -44.38
C HIS A 114 -43.43 21.58 -44.48
N THR A 115 -43.31 20.42 -43.84
CA THR A 115 -42.17 19.54 -43.99
C THR A 115 -42.48 18.43 -44.98
N MET A 116 -41.43 17.81 -45.57
CA MET A 116 -41.61 16.69 -46.50
C MET A 116 -42.39 15.53 -45.85
N ASP A 117 -42.05 15.21 -44.56
CA ASP A 117 -42.72 14.13 -43.81
C ASP A 117 -44.16 14.49 -43.46
N GLY A 118 -44.46 15.79 -43.12
CA GLY A 118 -45.83 16.25 -42.84
C GLY A 118 -46.73 16.19 -44.05
N VAL A 119 -46.28 16.70 -45.19
CA VAL A 119 -46.99 16.59 -46.49
C VAL A 119 -47.14 15.12 -46.90
N GLY A 120 -46.05 14.31 -46.79
CA GLY A 120 -46.10 12.90 -47.16
C GLY A 120 -47.07 12.07 -46.31
N ASN A 121 -47.14 12.31 -45.00
CA ASN A 121 -48.08 11.65 -44.10
C ASN A 121 -49.54 12.01 -44.43
N PHE A 122 -49.80 13.28 -44.76
CA PHE A 122 -51.12 13.76 -45.16
C PHE A 122 -51.52 13.12 -46.50
N ASP A 123 -50.66 13.17 -47.52
CA ASP A 123 -50.92 12.69 -48.88
C ASP A 123 -51.14 11.18 -48.94
N THR A 124 -50.33 10.39 -48.18
CA THR A 124 -50.46 8.92 -48.11
C THR A 124 -51.82 8.49 -47.55
N ASN A 125 -52.45 9.26 -46.67
CA ASN A 125 -53.76 8.95 -46.12
C ASN A 125 -54.91 9.04 -47.15
N PHE A 126 -54.68 9.71 -48.27
CA PHE A 126 -55.63 9.78 -49.39
C PHE A 126 -55.39 8.75 -50.49
N SER A 127 -54.36 7.93 -50.35
CA SER A 127 -54.02 6.90 -51.31
C SER A 127 -54.96 5.69 -51.17
N ASP A 128 -55.60 5.28 -52.25
CA ASP A 128 -56.49 4.10 -52.29
C ASP A 128 -55.76 2.78 -52.01
N ASN A 129 -54.43 2.78 -52.03
CA ASN A 129 -53.60 1.62 -51.79
C ASN A 129 -53.32 1.37 -50.31
N ILE A 130 -53.73 2.26 -49.42
CA ILE A 130 -53.45 2.14 -47.97
C ILE A 130 -54.69 1.64 -47.25
N THR A 131 -54.54 0.46 -46.62
CA THR A 131 -55.58 -0.10 -45.76
C THR A 131 -55.68 0.71 -44.45
N GLU A 132 -56.87 0.68 -43.82
CA GLU A 132 -57.20 1.53 -42.67
C GLU A 132 -56.23 1.32 -41.47
N ASP A 133 -55.76 0.09 -41.31
CA ASP A 133 -54.74 -0.30 -40.28
C ASP A 133 -53.35 0.31 -40.51
N LYS A 134 -53.06 0.81 -41.74
CA LYS A 134 -51.78 1.44 -42.12
C LYS A 134 -51.87 2.96 -42.28
N ARG A 135 -53.02 3.56 -42.04
CA ARG A 135 -53.18 5.02 -42.08
C ARG A 135 -52.36 5.65 -40.95
N ILE A 136 -51.55 6.64 -41.28
CA ILE A 136 -50.67 7.35 -40.38
C ILE A 136 -51.43 8.48 -39.67
N PRO A 137 -51.60 8.49 -38.34
CA PRO A 137 -52.26 9.58 -37.64
C PRO A 137 -51.39 10.86 -37.66
N GLU A 138 -52.04 12.05 -37.67
CA GLU A 138 -51.35 13.35 -37.62
C GLU A 138 -50.41 13.46 -36.43
N HIS A 139 -50.86 13.04 -35.25
CA HIS A 139 -50.06 12.85 -34.06
C HIS A 139 -49.61 11.39 -34.00
N LEU A 140 -48.43 11.12 -34.57
CA LEU A 140 -47.89 9.79 -34.73
C LEU A 140 -47.40 9.22 -33.35
N PRO A 141 -48.13 8.31 -32.72
CA PRO A 141 -47.61 7.60 -31.57
C PRO A 141 -46.49 6.65 -32.04
N GLU A 142 -45.55 6.40 -31.18
CA GLU A 142 -44.49 5.44 -31.43
C GLU A 142 -44.37 4.48 -30.21
N TYR A 143 -44.60 3.22 -30.44
CA TYR A 143 -44.45 2.17 -29.43
C TYR A 143 -43.30 1.29 -29.87
N TYR A 144 -42.38 1.05 -28.95
CA TYR A 144 -41.23 0.16 -29.16
C TYR A 144 -41.01 -0.72 -27.95
N ALA A 145 -40.80 -2.01 -28.15
CA ALA A 145 -40.27 -2.91 -27.14
C ALA A 145 -39.34 -3.91 -27.81
N GLY A 146 -38.06 -3.94 -27.37
CA GLY A 146 -37.11 -4.81 -28.03
C GLY A 146 -35.73 -4.79 -27.37
N LEU A 147 -34.86 -5.66 -27.85
CA LEU A 147 -33.47 -5.73 -27.45
C LEU A 147 -32.62 -4.80 -28.31
N GLN A 148 -31.75 -4.05 -27.68
CA GLN A 148 -30.77 -3.20 -28.34
C GLN A 148 -29.37 -3.65 -27.92
N SER A 149 -28.45 -3.77 -28.87
CA SER A 149 -27.06 -4.16 -28.62
C SER A 149 -26.11 -3.14 -29.22
N SER A 150 -25.01 -2.90 -28.51
CA SER A 150 -23.89 -2.09 -29.00
C SER A 150 -22.57 -2.79 -28.68
N TRP A 151 -21.70 -2.86 -29.65
CA TRP A 151 -20.41 -3.51 -29.55
C TRP A 151 -19.32 -2.71 -30.26
N GLU A 152 -18.28 -2.29 -29.52
CA GLU A 152 -17.07 -1.73 -30.09
C GLU A 152 -16.07 -2.86 -30.38
N ILE A 153 -15.75 -3.09 -31.67
CA ILE A 153 -14.75 -4.08 -32.07
C ILE A 153 -13.35 -3.50 -31.85
N ASP A 154 -12.57 -4.15 -31.02
CA ASP A 154 -11.24 -3.70 -30.60
C ASP A 154 -10.16 -3.95 -31.66
N LEU A 155 -10.17 -3.20 -32.75
CA LEU A 155 -9.21 -3.32 -33.85
C LEU A 155 -7.82 -2.90 -33.42
N TRP A 156 -7.69 -1.78 -32.71
CA TRP A 156 -6.44 -1.14 -32.33
C TRP A 156 -5.93 -1.51 -30.95
N LYS A 157 -6.54 -2.51 -30.33
CA LYS A 157 -6.20 -3.00 -28.99
C LYS A 157 -6.45 -1.95 -27.87
N LYS A 158 -7.32 -0.97 -28.07
CA LYS A 158 -7.70 0.02 -27.07
C LYS A 158 -8.28 -0.68 -25.82
N LEU A 159 -9.32 -1.49 -26.01
CA LEU A 159 -10.02 -2.19 -24.92
C LEU A 159 -9.13 -3.28 -24.30
N ARG A 160 -8.41 -4.04 -25.12
CA ARG A 160 -7.45 -5.06 -24.62
C ARG A 160 -6.32 -4.45 -23.78
N ASN A 161 -5.79 -3.27 -24.16
CA ASN A 161 -4.79 -2.58 -23.35
C ASN A 161 -5.39 -2.04 -22.03
N ARG A 162 -6.63 -1.52 -22.03
CA ARG A 162 -7.33 -1.14 -20.79
C ARG A 162 -7.55 -2.34 -19.87
N LYS A 163 -7.95 -3.50 -20.41
CA LYS A 163 -8.04 -4.76 -19.64
C LYS A 163 -6.68 -5.17 -19.08
N LYS A 164 -5.61 -5.10 -19.90
CA LYS A 164 -4.24 -5.42 -19.46
C LYS A 164 -3.81 -4.51 -18.32
N ALA A 165 -4.04 -3.21 -18.42
CA ALA A 165 -3.72 -2.26 -17.35
C ALA A 165 -4.47 -2.60 -16.04
N ALA A 166 -5.77 -2.87 -16.13
CA ALA A 166 -6.58 -3.26 -14.98
C ALA A 166 -6.07 -4.57 -14.33
N PHE A 167 -5.76 -5.59 -15.14
CA PHE A 167 -5.22 -6.86 -14.64
C PHE A 167 -3.86 -6.67 -13.97
N THR A 168 -2.99 -5.86 -14.55
CA THR A 168 -1.68 -5.58 -13.94
C THR A 168 -1.83 -4.80 -12.62
N ARG A 169 -2.84 -3.90 -12.50
CA ARG A 169 -3.18 -3.26 -11.23
C ARG A 169 -3.72 -4.24 -10.19
N LEU A 170 -4.47 -5.27 -10.60
CA LEU A 170 -4.87 -6.34 -9.68
C LEU A 170 -3.64 -7.05 -9.11
N LEU A 171 -2.67 -7.43 -9.96
CA LEU A 171 -1.41 -8.02 -9.48
C LEU A 171 -0.63 -7.06 -8.57
N ALA A 172 -0.65 -5.75 -8.86
CA ALA A 172 -0.03 -4.74 -7.99
C ALA A 172 -0.71 -4.67 -6.62
N SER A 173 -2.04 -4.76 -6.55
CA SER A 173 -2.78 -4.77 -5.28
C SER A 173 -2.50 -6.02 -4.43
N GLU A 174 -2.29 -7.18 -5.05
CA GLU A 174 -1.84 -8.39 -4.36
C GLU A 174 -0.46 -8.19 -3.71
N LYS A 175 0.48 -7.53 -4.43
CA LYS A 175 1.78 -7.17 -3.86
C LYS A 175 1.66 -6.09 -2.78
N GLY A 176 0.72 -5.16 -2.92
CA GLY A 176 0.38 -4.20 -1.88
C GLY A 176 -0.08 -4.87 -0.59
N LYS A 177 -0.92 -5.92 -0.67
CA LYS A 177 -1.29 -6.73 0.50
C LYS A 177 -0.06 -7.37 1.17
N HIS A 178 0.85 -7.96 0.38
CA HIS A 178 2.07 -8.55 0.93
C HIS A 178 2.93 -7.50 1.66
N TRP A 179 2.99 -6.27 1.12
CA TRP A 179 3.71 -5.17 1.78
C TRP A 179 3.06 -4.76 3.10
N VAL A 180 1.73 -4.70 3.16
CA VAL A 180 0.98 -4.46 4.41
C VAL A 180 1.30 -5.55 5.43
N THR A 181 1.27 -6.82 5.03
CA THR A 181 1.61 -7.96 5.90
C THR A 181 3.07 -7.88 6.41
N THR A 182 4.04 -7.63 5.53
CA THR A 182 5.45 -7.42 5.91
C THR A 182 5.61 -6.30 6.93
N SER A 183 4.90 -5.18 6.72
CA SER A 183 4.96 -4.03 7.62
C SER A 183 4.34 -4.35 8.97
N LEU A 184 3.20 -5.03 8.98
CA LEU A 184 2.52 -5.47 10.20
C LEU A 184 3.39 -6.42 11.03
N VAL A 185 3.99 -7.44 10.40
CA VAL A 185 4.90 -8.39 11.06
C VAL A 185 6.07 -7.65 11.72
N ALA A 186 6.67 -6.70 11.01
CA ALA A 186 7.76 -5.91 11.55
C ALA A 186 7.31 -5.01 12.72
N GLU A 187 6.15 -4.37 12.62
CA GLU A 187 5.62 -3.46 13.65
C GLU A 187 5.23 -4.20 14.93
N VAL A 188 4.57 -5.35 14.80
CA VAL A 188 4.28 -6.24 15.95
C VAL A 188 5.56 -6.69 16.64
N ALA A 189 6.59 -7.08 15.87
CA ALA A 189 7.86 -7.50 16.43
C ALA A 189 8.60 -6.34 17.13
N VAL A 190 8.61 -5.14 16.55
CA VAL A 190 9.20 -3.94 17.16
C VAL A 190 8.53 -3.64 18.50
N LEU A 191 7.20 -3.57 18.55
CA LEU A 191 6.46 -3.29 19.80
C LEU A 191 6.61 -4.40 20.84
N TYR A 192 6.74 -5.64 20.41
CA TYR A 192 6.99 -6.76 21.33
C TYR A 192 8.35 -6.65 22.01
N TYR A 193 9.42 -6.39 21.28
CA TYR A 193 10.74 -6.18 21.87
C TYR A 193 10.87 -4.88 22.64
N GLU A 194 10.08 -3.85 22.28
CA GLU A 194 9.90 -2.64 23.10
C GLU A 194 9.34 -3.00 24.47
N LEU A 195 8.26 -3.80 24.53
CA LEU A 195 7.68 -4.26 25.80
C LEU A 195 8.66 -5.07 26.65
N LEU A 196 9.43 -5.96 26.02
CA LEU A 196 10.46 -6.73 26.75
C LEU A 196 11.55 -5.82 27.32
N ALA A 197 11.91 -4.75 26.61
CA ALA A 197 12.87 -3.76 27.09
C ALA A 197 12.30 -2.96 28.26
N LEU A 198 11.07 -2.48 28.15
CA LEU A 198 10.36 -1.74 29.20
C LEU A 198 10.15 -2.58 30.48
N ASP A 199 9.83 -3.87 30.35
CA ASP A 199 9.75 -4.78 31.50
C ASP A 199 11.12 -4.93 32.18
N ASN A 200 12.20 -5.03 31.39
CA ASN A 200 13.56 -5.09 31.92
C ASN A 200 13.97 -3.77 32.60
N GLU A 201 13.64 -2.61 32.01
CA GLU A 201 13.85 -1.29 32.62
C GLU A 201 13.10 -1.18 33.95
N LEU A 202 11.85 -1.63 34.01
CA LEU A 202 11.07 -1.62 35.23
C LEU A 202 11.70 -2.49 36.32
N GLN A 203 12.24 -3.65 35.96
CA GLN A 203 12.98 -4.53 36.89
C GLN A 203 14.23 -3.82 37.43
N ILE A 204 15.05 -3.20 36.57
CA ILE A 204 16.24 -2.43 36.97
C ILE A 204 15.85 -1.31 37.93
N ILE A 205 14.79 -0.57 37.62
CA ILE A 205 14.29 0.54 38.46
C ILE A 205 13.86 0.00 39.84
N HIS A 206 13.11 -1.09 39.92
CA HIS A 206 12.67 -1.70 41.20
C HIS A 206 13.85 -2.16 42.06
N GLU A 207 14.86 -2.77 41.43
CA GLU A 207 16.05 -3.18 42.16
C GLU A 207 16.83 -1.96 42.69
N ASN A 208 16.96 -0.92 41.91
CA ASN A 208 17.59 0.33 42.32
C ASN A 208 16.79 1.05 43.43
N ILE A 209 15.45 1.13 43.36
CA ILE A 209 14.61 1.68 44.45
C ILE A 209 14.88 0.95 45.74
N ARG A 210 14.92 -0.39 45.74
CA ARG A 210 15.20 -1.21 46.92
C ARG A 210 16.60 -0.93 47.50
N LEU A 211 17.59 -0.77 46.63
CA LEU A 211 18.98 -0.45 47.06
C LEU A 211 19.08 0.95 47.64
N GLN A 212 18.40 1.93 47.03
CA GLN A 212 18.38 3.32 47.49
C GLN A 212 17.60 3.49 48.80
N GLN A 213 16.48 2.76 49.00
CA GLN A 213 15.75 2.73 50.27
C GLN A 213 16.67 2.30 51.41
N LYS A 214 17.42 1.22 51.24
CA LYS A 214 18.40 0.78 52.23
C LYS A 214 19.50 1.79 52.47
N ALA A 215 19.93 2.51 51.41
CA ALA A 215 20.94 3.59 51.56
C ALA A 215 20.40 4.77 52.38
N VAL A 216 19.12 5.15 52.18
CA VAL A 216 18.45 6.19 52.99
C VAL A 216 18.36 5.75 54.47
N GLU A 217 18.00 4.51 54.77
CA GLU A 217 17.97 3.98 56.13
C GLU A 217 19.34 4.08 56.80
N VAL A 218 20.39 3.64 56.10
CA VAL A 218 21.77 3.68 56.61
C VAL A 218 22.24 5.12 56.92
N ILE A 219 21.98 6.07 56.00
CA ILE A 219 22.40 7.45 56.16
C ILE A 219 21.65 8.14 57.29
N LEU A 220 20.39 7.79 57.55
CA LEU A 220 19.61 8.27 58.69
C LEU A 220 20.22 7.82 60.01
N VAL A 221 20.60 6.55 60.13
CA VAL A 221 21.29 6.02 61.30
C VAL A 221 22.65 6.70 61.52
N GLN A 222 23.42 6.92 60.44
CA GLN A 222 24.71 7.63 60.52
C GLN A 222 24.54 9.09 60.96
N LYS A 223 23.47 9.79 60.51
CA LYS A 223 23.14 11.12 60.97
C LYS A 223 22.88 11.17 62.48
N GLN A 224 22.06 10.21 62.99
CA GLN A 224 21.81 10.09 64.43
C GLN A 224 23.09 9.82 65.25
N ALA A 225 24.04 9.08 64.66
CA ALA A 225 25.36 8.87 65.25
C ALA A 225 26.36 10.03 65.08
N GLY A 226 25.94 11.16 64.49
CA GLY A 226 26.81 12.31 64.22
C GLY A 226 27.85 12.12 63.11
N ARG A 227 27.70 11.03 62.28
CA ARG A 227 28.66 10.71 61.21
C ARG A 227 28.20 11.20 59.83
N ALA A 228 26.96 11.68 59.67
CA ALA A 228 26.43 12.27 58.46
C ALA A 228 25.66 13.55 58.79
N ASN A 229 25.53 14.45 57.84
CA ASN A 229 24.77 15.71 57.96
C ASN A 229 23.39 15.62 57.29
N GLU A 230 22.54 16.62 57.47
CA GLU A 230 21.20 16.69 56.88
C GLU A 230 21.24 16.71 55.34
N LEU A 231 22.24 17.37 54.75
CA LEU A 231 22.41 17.44 53.30
C LEU A 231 22.56 16.03 52.68
N ALA A 232 23.32 15.15 53.34
CA ALA A 232 23.47 13.77 52.90
C ALA A 232 22.13 13.03 52.87
N VAL A 233 21.30 13.16 53.92
CA VAL A 233 19.97 12.56 53.98
C VAL A 233 19.09 13.09 52.83
N GLN A 234 19.09 14.41 52.61
CA GLN A 234 18.30 15.04 51.56
C GLN A 234 18.70 14.54 50.16
N GLN A 235 19.99 14.36 49.88
CA GLN A 235 20.46 13.89 48.58
C GLN A 235 20.13 12.43 48.31
N PHE A 236 20.29 11.53 49.29
CA PHE A 236 19.84 10.13 49.13
C PHE A 236 18.32 10.04 48.96
N THR A 237 17.55 10.85 49.69
CA THR A 237 16.08 10.90 49.59
C THR A 237 15.67 11.47 48.22
N ALA A 238 16.31 12.53 47.74
CA ALA A 238 16.02 13.09 46.42
C ALA A 238 16.30 12.09 45.29
N GLN A 239 17.41 11.32 45.39
CA GLN A 239 17.74 10.30 44.42
C GLN A 239 16.71 9.17 44.42
N LEU A 240 16.23 8.72 45.59
CA LEU A 240 15.18 7.72 45.72
C LEU A 240 13.87 8.21 45.08
N ILE A 241 13.44 9.43 45.37
CA ILE A 241 12.20 10.03 44.82
C ILE A 241 12.30 10.12 43.29
N ASN A 242 13.47 10.57 42.77
CA ASN A 242 13.71 10.63 41.32
C ASN A 242 13.54 9.24 40.68
N THR A 243 14.14 8.19 41.26
CA THR A 243 14.04 6.81 40.73
C THR A 243 12.60 6.27 40.83
N GLN A 244 11.86 6.60 41.89
CA GLN A 244 10.43 6.29 41.97
C GLN A 244 9.61 6.99 40.89
N GLY A 245 9.98 8.21 40.50
CA GLY A 245 9.36 8.92 39.40
C GLY A 245 9.54 8.21 38.04
N LEU A 246 10.71 7.60 37.81
CA LEU A 246 10.98 6.80 36.60
C LEU A 246 10.06 5.57 36.51
N GLU A 247 9.73 4.93 37.62
CA GLU A 247 8.83 3.76 37.66
C GLU A 247 7.47 4.10 37.00
N TYR A 248 6.86 5.24 37.38
CA TYR A 248 5.56 5.62 36.84
C TYR A 248 5.62 5.96 35.36
N ARG A 249 6.73 6.54 34.89
CA ARG A 249 6.96 6.79 33.45
C ARG A 249 7.01 5.50 32.67
N VAL A 250 7.84 4.55 33.08
CA VAL A 250 8.00 3.26 32.39
C VAL A 250 6.68 2.44 32.41
N ARG A 251 5.93 2.49 33.53
CA ARG A 251 4.60 1.86 33.60
C ARG A 251 3.64 2.44 32.56
N GLN A 252 3.66 3.76 32.31
CA GLN A 252 2.85 4.37 31.26
C GLN A 252 3.28 3.93 29.87
N GLU A 253 4.59 3.89 29.61
CA GLU A 253 5.14 3.43 28.32
C GLU A 253 4.76 1.96 28.04
N ILE A 254 4.71 1.08 29.07
CA ILE A 254 4.20 -0.29 28.96
C ILE A 254 2.72 -0.29 28.52
N VAL A 255 1.88 0.51 29.16
CA VAL A 255 0.44 0.59 28.81
C VAL A 255 0.27 1.08 27.37
N ASP A 256 1.04 2.06 26.94
CA ASP A 256 0.97 2.62 25.59
C ASP A 256 1.39 1.57 24.54
N ALA A 257 2.47 0.83 24.79
CA ALA A 257 2.95 -0.23 23.91
C ALA A 257 1.98 -1.43 23.87
N GLU A 258 1.37 -1.84 25.00
CA GLU A 258 0.34 -2.86 25.02
C GLU A 258 -0.91 -2.45 24.22
N ASN A 259 -1.34 -1.21 24.37
CA ASN A 259 -2.47 -0.67 23.61
C ASN A 259 -2.16 -0.64 22.12
N ALA A 260 -0.96 -0.23 21.71
CA ALA A 260 -0.52 -0.23 20.31
C ALA A 260 -0.55 -1.68 19.74
N LEU A 261 -0.02 -2.67 20.47
CA LEU A 261 -0.08 -4.08 20.06
C LEU A 261 -1.54 -4.59 19.95
N ASN A 262 -2.39 -4.19 20.89
CA ASN A 262 -3.81 -4.58 20.85
C ASN A 262 -4.51 -4.01 19.62
N VAL A 263 -4.21 -2.76 19.22
CA VAL A 263 -4.74 -2.17 17.98
C VAL A 263 -4.29 -2.99 16.76
N LEU A 264 -3.01 -3.38 16.71
CA LEU A 264 -2.51 -4.20 15.60
C LEU A 264 -3.16 -5.59 15.54
N ARG A 265 -3.53 -6.17 16.70
CA ARG A 265 -4.29 -7.44 16.77
C ARG A 265 -5.79 -7.27 16.50
N GLY A 266 -6.27 -6.05 16.24
CA GLY A 266 -7.70 -5.77 16.11
C GLY A 266 -8.50 -6.03 17.39
N SER A 267 -7.88 -5.87 18.57
CA SER A 267 -8.48 -6.14 19.87
C SER A 267 -8.31 -4.94 20.81
N THR A 268 -9.02 -4.94 21.94
CA THR A 268 -8.95 -3.87 22.95
C THR A 268 -8.81 -4.48 24.35
N GLY A 269 -7.84 -3.95 25.12
CA GLY A 269 -7.74 -4.24 26.55
C GLY A 269 -7.32 -5.65 26.94
N ASN A 270 -6.79 -6.46 26.03
CA ASN A 270 -6.27 -7.79 26.35
C ASN A 270 -4.83 -7.71 26.86
N PRO A 271 -4.47 -8.42 27.94
CA PRO A 271 -3.08 -8.53 28.36
C PRO A 271 -2.19 -9.12 27.25
N VAL A 272 -0.98 -8.58 27.09
CA VAL A 272 0.00 -9.10 26.17
C VAL A 272 0.89 -10.07 26.92
N GLU A 273 0.81 -11.38 26.58
CA GLU A 273 1.71 -12.37 27.16
C GLU A 273 3.12 -12.19 26.59
N ARG A 274 4.10 -12.25 27.47
CA ARG A 274 5.51 -11.95 27.20
C ARG A 274 6.42 -13.13 27.51
N GLY A 275 7.55 -13.19 26.80
CA GLY A 275 8.61 -14.15 27.02
C GLY A 275 9.59 -13.74 28.12
N GLN A 276 10.83 -14.21 27.99
CA GLN A 276 11.92 -13.90 28.90
C GLN A 276 12.37 -12.42 28.77
N PRO A 277 13.07 -11.86 29.77
CA PRO A 277 13.63 -10.49 29.69
C PRO A 277 14.54 -10.31 28.47
N ILE A 278 14.54 -9.10 27.89
CA ILE A 278 15.22 -8.80 26.62
C ILE A 278 16.71 -9.14 26.61
N LEU A 279 17.40 -8.96 27.74
CA LEU A 279 18.83 -9.24 27.85
C LEU A 279 19.17 -10.75 27.79
N THR A 280 18.18 -11.62 28.02
CA THR A 280 18.38 -13.08 27.93
C THR A 280 18.14 -13.62 26.50
N HIS A 281 17.52 -12.83 25.65
CA HIS A 281 17.29 -13.22 24.26
C HIS A 281 18.60 -13.15 23.47
N ALA A 282 18.97 -14.28 22.85
CA ALA A 282 20.09 -14.31 21.93
C ALA A 282 19.72 -13.63 20.60
N LEU A 283 20.56 -12.70 20.16
CA LEU A 283 20.48 -12.20 18.78
C LEU A 283 20.84 -13.32 17.81
N PRO A 284 20.24 -13.38 16.61
CA PRO A 284 20.72 -14.25 15.55
C PRO A 284 22.22 -14.00 15.29
N SER A 285 22.99 -15.06 15.25
CA SER A 285 24.47 -14.99 15.14
C SER A 285 24.94 -14.37 13.83
N GLU A 286 24.17 -14.56 12.74
CA GLU A 286 24.46 -14.01 11.41
C GLU A 286 23.16 -13.69 10.68
N VAL A 287 23.07 -12.49 10.11
CA VAL A 287 22.04 -12.09 9.17
C VAL A 287 22.69 -11.96 7.81
N THR A 288 22.36 -12.89 6.92
CA THR A 288 22.83 -12.87 5.54
C THR A 288 21.95 -11.93 4.72
N VAL A 289 22.55 -11.01 3.99
CA VAL A 289 21.84 -9.95 3.25
C VAL A 289 21.57 -10.29 1.80
N GLY A 290 22.29 -11.27 1.24
CA GLY A 290 22.18 -11.61 -0.16
C GLY A 290 22.73 -10.50 -1.08
N ILE A 291 22.24 -10.47 -2.31
CA ILE A 291 22.61 -9.47 -3.32
C ILE A 291 21.44 -8.53 -3.64
N PRO A 292 21.69 -7.26 -4.03
CA PRO A 292 20.65 -6.29 -4.36
C PRO A 292 19.62 -6.78 -5.40
N ALA A 293 20.04 -7.56 -6.37
CA ALA A 293 19.14 -8.13 -7.37
C ALA A 293 18.09 -9.08 -6.79
N GLN A 294 18.38 -9.78 -5.68
CA GLN A 294 17.39 -10.63 -4.99
C GLN A 294 16.38 -9.78 -4.22
N MET A 295 16.82 -8.70 -3.56
CA MET A 295 15.94 -7.73 -2.90
C MET A 295 14.90 -7.18 -3.89
N LEU A 296 15.30 -6.78 -5.10
CA LEU A 296 14.40 -6.28 -6.13
C LEU A 296 13.29 -7.28 -6.49
N ARG A 297 13.60 -8.57 -6.50
CA ARG A 297 12.66 -9.63 -6.84
C ARG A 297 11.74 -10.02 -5.68
N ARG A 298 12.16 -9.76 -4.43
CA ARG A 298 11.45 -10.25 -3.25
C ARG A 298 10.63 -9.18 -2.56
N ARG A 299 11.08 -7.93 -2.52
CA ARG A 299 10.37 -6.83 -1.85
C ARG A 299 9.00 -6.56 -2.50
N PRO A 300 7.89 -6.70 -1.76
CA PRO A 300 6.55 -6.53 -2.32
C PRO A 300 6.27 -5.08 -2.78
N ASP A 301 6.81 -4.07 -2.09
CA ASP A 301 6.67 -2.64 -2.46
C ASP A 301 7.35 -2.32 -3.79
N ILE A 302 8.53 -2.91 -4.07
CA ILE A 302 9.24 -2.76 -5.35
C ILE A 302 8.44 -3.46 -6.45
N GLN A 303 7.96 -4.69 -6.22
CA GLN A 303 7.13 -5.43 -7.16
C GLN A 303 5.81 -4.69 -7.46
N GLN A 304 5.18 -4.10 -6.44
CA GLN A 304 3.98 -3.28 -6.60
C GLN A 304 4.25 -2.06 -7.49
N ALA A 305 5.33 -1.34 -7.24
CA ALA A 305 5.71 -0.17 -8.04
C ALA A 305 6.08 -0.53 -9.49
N GLU A 306 6.75 -1.67 -9.71
CA GLU A 306 7.05 -2.19 -11.05
C GLU A 306 5.76 -2.53 -11.81
N LEU A 307 4.82 -3.23 -11.17
CA LEU A 307 3.52 -3.57 -11.76
C LEU A 307 2.69 -2.31 -12.05
N ALA A 308 2.74 -1.28 -11.19
CA ALA A 308 2.09 0.01 -11.45
C ALA A 308 2.68 0.70 -12.70
N LEU A 309 3.99 0.65 -12.87
CA LEU A 309 4.67 1.14 -14.08
C LEU A 309 4.26 0.35 -15.33
N LEU A 310 4.18 -0.98 -15.25
CA LEU A 310 3.72 -1.83 -16.36
C LEU A 310 2.25 -1.56 -16.71
N ALA A 311 1.39 -1.29 -15.73
CA ALA A 311 -0.01 -0.92 -15.94
C ALA A 311 -0.11 0.42 -16.67
N SER A 312 0.63 1.45 -16.25
CA SER A 312 0.65 2.77 -16.88
C SER A 312 1.11 2.71 -18.34
N HIS A 313 2.07 1.83 -18.66
CA HIS A 313 2.48 1.58 -20.04
C HIS A 313 1.34 1.04 -20.92
N ALA A 314 0.50 0.16 -20.38
CA ALA A 314 -0.68 -0.33 -21.09
C ALA A 314 -1.73 0.79 -21.27
N ASP A 315 -1.89 1.69 -20.27
CA ASP A 315 -2.78 2.85 -20.40
C ASP A 315 -2.33 3.82 -21.49
N VAL A 316 -1.03 4.10 -21.60
CA VAL A 316 -0.50 4.94 -22.70
C VAL A 316 -0.82 4.32 -24.05
N LYS A 317 -0.67 2.99 -24.20
CA LYS A 317 -1.05 2.28 -25.44
C LYS A 317 -2.55 2.36 -25.72
N ALA A 318 -3.40 2.30 -24.69
CA ALA A 318 -4.84 2.44 -24.83
C ALA A 318 -5.25 3.87 -25.22
N ALA A 319 -4.63 4.87 -24.60
CA ALA A 319 -4.83 6.28 -24.95
C ALA A 319 -4.35 6.62 -26.37
N TYR A 320 -3.22 6.05 -26.79
CA TYR A 320 -2.74 6.18 -28.17
C TYR A 320 -3.71 5.52 -29.16
N ALA A 321 -4.27 4.37 -28.83
CA ALA A 321 -5.23 3.67 -29.68
C ALA A 321 -6.54 4.47 -29.90
N ALA A 322 -6.84 5.42 -29.01
CA ALA A 322 -8.02 6.28 -29.15
C ALA A 322 -7.95 7.30 -30.29
N PHE A 323 -6.77 7.54 -30.86
CA PHE A 323 -6.62 8.40 -32.06
C PHE A 323 -7.10 7.72 -33.35
N PHE A 324 -7.23 6.42 -33.36
CA PHE A 324 -7.63 5.66 -34.54
C PHE A 324 -9.15 5.50 -34.61
N PRO A 325 -9.71 5.29 -35.85
CA PRO A 325 -11.14 5.10 -36.01
C PRO A 325 -11.67 3.90 -35.21
N SER A 326 -12.79 4.05 -34.52
CA SER A 326 -13.49 2.96 -33.83
C SER A 326 -14.53 2.29 -34.75
N LEU A 327 -14.56 0.97 -34.77
CA LEU A 327 -15.60 0.18 -35.42
C LEU A 327 -16.65 -0.23 -34.40
N THR A 328 -17.88 0.27 -34.57
CA THR A 328 -19.00 -0.05 -33.70
C THR A 328 -20.10 -0.77 -34.48
N ILE A 329 -20.59 -1.87 -33.95
CA ILE A 329 -21.77 -2.55 -34.44
C ILE A 329 -22.91 -2.27 -33.45
N THR A 330 -24.02 -1.71 -33.97
CA THR A 330 -25.25 -1.56 -33.23
C THR A 330 -26.33 -2.44 -33.86
N SER A 331 -27.14 -3.08 -33.04
CA SER A 331 -28.26 -3.87 -33.54
C SER A 331 -29.48 -3.72 -32.64
N SER A 332 -30.63 -3.83 -33.21
CA SER A 332 -31.88 -3.88 -32.47
C SER A 332 -32.81 -4.90 -33.11
N VAL A 333 -33.62 -5.53 -32.29
CA VAL A 333 -34.69 -6.45 -32.70
C VAL A 333 -35.84 -6.32 -31.69
N GLY A 334 -37.06 -6.17 -32.18
CA GLY A 334 -38.19 -6.00 -31.29
C GLY A 334 -39.50 -5.78 -32.06
N LEU A 335 -40.50 -5.29 -31.33
CA LEU A 335 -41.80 -4.87 -31.86
C LEU A 335 -41.82 -3.35 -31.95
N GLN A 336 -42.27 -2.81 -33.07
CA GLN A 336 -42.44 -1.40 -33.29
C GLN A 336 -43.78 -1.15 -34.01
N SER A 337 -44.57 -0.22 -33.53
CA SER A 337 -45.84 0.16 -34.15
C SER A 337 -46.23 1.60 -33.80
N PHE A 338 -46.94 2.26 -34.68
CA PHE A 338 -47.59 3.52 -34.37
C PHE A 338 -48.99 3.36 -33.76
N SER A 339 -49.51 2.10 -33.67
CA SER A 339 -50.81 1.82 -33.03
C SER A 339 -50.62 0.77 -31.92
N SER A 340 -51.22 1.04 -30.76
CA SER A 340 -51.22 0.09 -29.65
C SER A 340 -51.99 -1.21 -29.97
N ALA A 341 -53.03 -1.11 -30.83
CA ALA A 341 -53.84 -2.26 -31.24
C ALA A 341 -53.05 -3.27 -32.07
N TYR A 342 -52.09 -2.81 -32.87
CA TYR A 342 -51.29 -3.64 -33.76
C TYR A 342 -49.89 -3.96 -33.20
N PHE A 343 -49.56 -3.45 -32.00
CA PHE A 343 -48.22 -3.59 -31.42
C PHE A 343 -47.78 -5.05 -31.29
N PHE A 344 -48.69 -5.93 -30.91
CA PHE A 344 -48.39 -7.36 -30.76
C PHE A 344 -48.71 -8.19 -32.00
N ASN A 345 -49.08 -7.55 -33.10
CA ASN A 345 -49.42 -8.26 -34.33
C ASN A 345 -48.19 -8.67 -35.12
N THR A 346 -47.70 -9.87 -34.87
CA THR A 346 -46.52 -10.45 -35.55
C THR A 346 -46.96 -11.21 -36.82
N PRO A 347 -46.20 -11.14 -37.94
CA PRO A 347 -44.88 -10.46 -38.10
C PRO A 347 -44.97 -8.94 -38.40
N GLY A 348 -46.15 -8.35 -38.51
CA GLY A 348 -46.35 -6.95 -38.98
C GLY A 348 -45.64 -5.89 -38.13
N SER A 349 -45.53 -6.10 -36.82
CA SER A 349 -44.81 -5.19 -35.89
C SER A 349 -43.37 -5.57 -35.64
N MET A 350 -42.85 -6.68 -36.19
CA MET A 350 -41.43 -7.04 -36.03
C MET A 350 -40.55 -6.08 -36.79
N ALA A 351 -39.62 -5.45 -36.05
CA ALA A 351 -38.60 -4.56 -36.61
C ALA A 351 -37.20 -5.01 -36.18
N TYR A 352 -36.24 -4.95 -37.07
CA TYR A 352 -34.84 -5.17 -36.77
C TYR A 352 -33.94 -4.18 -37.50
N ASN A 353 -32.80 -3.88 -36.89
CA ASN A 353 -31.77 -3.03 -37.51
C ASN A 353 -30.39 -3.61 -37.13
N VAL A 354 -29.49 -3.63 -38.09
CA VAL A 354 -28.05 -3.94 -37.85
C VAL A 354 -27.25 -2.90 -38.62
N LEU A 355 -26.45 -2.11 -37.90
CA LEU A 355 -25.61 -1.07 -38.47
C LEU A 355 -24.17 -1.24 -37.99
N GLY A 356 -23.25 -1.39 -38.94
CA GLY A 356 -21.80 -1.30 -38.69
C GLY A 356 -21.28 0.07 -39.13
N GLY A 357 -20.61 0.79 -38.21
CA GLY A 357 -20.09 2.12 -38.50
C GLY A 357 -18.62 2.26 -38.09
N LEU A 358 -17.82 2.90 -38.91
CA LEU A 358 -16.44 3.31 -38.63
C LEU A 358 -16.44 4.81 -38.35
N THR A 359 -16.10 5.20 -37.11
CA THR A 359 -16.08 6.61 -36.68
C THR A 359 -14.66 7.04 -36.35
N ALA A 360 -14.17 8.07 -37.02
CA ALA A 360 -12.84 8.67 -36.78
C ALA A 360 -13.02 10.05 -36.09
N PRO A 361 -12.36 10.30 -34.95
CA PRO A 361 -12.39 11.61 -34.30
C PRO A 361 -11.50 12.59 -35.08
N LEU A 362 -12.13 13.53 -35.82
CA LEU A 362 -11.41 14.59 -36.54
C LEU A 362 -11.18 15.83 -35.67
N PHE A 363 -12.19 16.19 -34.86
CA PHE A 363 -12.13 17.30 -33.93
C PHE A 363 -12.82 16.91 -32.60
N ASP A 364 -12.02 16.71 -31.55
CA ASP A 364 -12.46 16.25 -30.23
C ASP A 364 -12.08 17.23 -29.10
N ARG A 365 -12.07 18.52 -29.40
CA ARG A 365 -11.77 19.59 -28.42
C ARG A 365 -10.52 19.28 -27.56
N ASN A 366 -9.51 18.63 -28.10
CA ASN A 366 -8.30 18.16 -27.46
C ASN A 366 -8.45 17.04 -26.40
N ASN A 367 -9.62 16.43 -26.18
CA ASN A 367 -9.83 15.40 -25.17
C ASN A 367 -8.85 14.22 -25.34
N ILE A 368 -8.77 13.62 -26.55
CA ILE A 368 -7.85 12.50 -26.81
C ILE A 368 -6.39 12.90 -26.63
N ARG A 369 -6.00 14.13 -27.00
CA ARG A 369 -4.64 14.64 -26.80
C ARG A 369 -4.34 14.84 -25.32
N ALA A 370 -5.29 15.35 -24.55
CA ALA A 370 -5.17 15.54 -23.12
C ALA A 370 -5.04 14.19 -22.41
N ASP A 371 -5.89 13.22 -22.73
CA ASP A 371 -5.83 11.86 -22.17
C ASP A 371 -4.48 11.18 -22.47
N TYR A 372 -3.98 11.31 -23.69
CA TYR A 372 -2.66 10.76 -24.02
C TYR A 372 -1.52 11.45 -23.27
N LYS A 373 -1.55 12.78 -23.16
CA LYS A 373 -0.54 13.53 -22.38
C LYS A 373 -0.63 13.16 -20.89
N ALA A 374 -1.83 13.04 -20.33
CA ALA A 374 -2.03 12.61 -18.95
C ALA A 374 -1.51 11.20 -18.73
N ALA A 375 -1.86 10.24 -19.61
CA ALA A 375 -1.38 8.87 -19.50
C ALA A 375 0.16 8.80 -19.58
N THR A 376 0.80 9.61 -20.44
CA THR A 376 2.26 9.69 -20.55
C THR A 376 2.88 10.30 -19.30
N ALA A 377 2.26 11.34 -18.71
CA ALA A 377 2.73 11.94 -17.47
C ALA A 377 2.63 10.96 -16.30
N PHE A 378 1.51 10.22 -16.17
CA PHE A 378 1.34 9.16 -15.18
C PHE A 378 2.36 8.02 -15.35
N GLN A 379 2.74 7.67 -16.58
CA GLN A 379 3.81 6.69 -16.79
C GLN A 379 5.16 7.19 -16.29
N ASN A 380 5.50 8.45 -16.54
CA ASN A 380 6.72 9.06 -16.03
C ASN A 380 6.72 9.15 -14.50
N GLU A 381 5.58 9.53 -13.90
CA GLU A 381 5.39 9.52 -12.45
C GLU A 381 5.62 8.12 -11.87
N ALA A 382 4.97 7.09 -12.43
CA ALA A 382 5.12 5.70 -12.00
C ALA A 382 6.58 5.21 -12.11
N PHE A 383 7.31 5.65 -13.15
CA PHE A 383 8.74 5.36 -13.28
C PHE A 383 9.56 5.99 -12.15
N HIS A 384 9.35 7.28 -11.86
CA HIS A 384 10.07 7.95 -10.78
C HIS A 384 9.70 7.37 -9.40
N GLN A 385 8.46 6.96 -9.21
CA GLN A 385 8.01 6.26 -8.00
C GLN A 385 8.73 4.91 -7.85
N TYR A 386 8.76 4.09 -8.89
CA TYR A 386 9.52 2.83 -8.91
C TYR A 386 10.99 3.06 -8.57
N ARG A 387 11.63 4.03 -9.23
CA ARG A 387 13.03 4.38 -8.98
C ARG A 387 13.28 4.79 -7.53
N ARG A 388 12.40 5.61 -6.96
CA ARG A 388 12.46 6.03 -5.55
C ARG A 388 12.34 4.84 -4.61
N THR A 389 11.41 3.93 -4.85
CA THR A 389 11.23 2.73 -4.02
C THR A 389 12.46 1.84 -4.05
N VAL A 390 13.09 1.65 -5.22
CA VAL A 390 14.34 0.89 -5.36
C VAL A 390 15.48 1.53 -4.56
N PHE A 391 15.67 2.86 -4.67
CA PHE A 391 16.73 3.56 -3.95
C PHE A 391 16.53 3.53 -2.44
N ASN A 392 15.29 3.72 -1.99
CA ASN A 392 14.96 3.62 -0.56
C ASN A 392 15.24 2.21 -0.05
N GLY A 393 14.82 1.18 -0.77
CA GLY A 393 15.07 -0.20 -0.38
C GLY A 393 16.57 -0.54 -0.27
N TYR A 394 17.39 -0.09 -1.20
CA TYR A 394 18.83 -0.24 -1.13
C TYR A 394 19.41 0.48 0.09
N SER A 395 19.04 1.75 0.29
CA SER A 395 19.50 2.57 1.41
C SER A 395 19.11 1.97 2.78
N GLU A 396 17.88 1.44 2.90
CA GLU A 396 17.40 0.77 4.11
C GLU A 396 18.27 -0.43 4.47
N VAL A 397 18.63 -1.28 3.51
CA VAL A 397 19.50 -2.43 3.75
C VAL A 397 20.88 -1.97 4.23
N VAL A 398 21.54 -1.08 3.48
CA VAL A 398 22.89 -0.59 3.84
C VAL A 398 22.89 0.10 5.21
N SER A 399 21.89 0.94 5.50
CA SER A 399 21.81 1.65 6.79
C SER A 399 21.62 0.70 7.95
N ASN A 400 20.75 -0.32 7.82
CA ASN A 400 20.52 -1.28 8.91
C ASN A 400 21.71 -2.24 9.11
N MET A 401 22.43 -2.62 8.04
CA MET A 401 23.68 -3.39 8.17
C MET A 401 24.70 -2.65 9.03
N ASN A 402 25.00 -1.40 8.68
CA ASN A 402 25.95 -0.58 9.44
C ASN A 402 25.46 -0.32 10.87
N ARG A 403 24.15 -0.11 11.07
CA ARG A 403 23.57 0.07 12.40
C ARG A 403 23.74 -1.16 13.28
N ILE A 404 23.50 -2.37 12.75
CA ILE A 404 23.70 -3.63 13.49
C ILE A 404 25.16 -3.78 13.92
N GLU A 405 26.11 -3.50 13.03
CA GLU A 405 27.55 -3.57 13.36
C GLU A 405 27.95 -2.57 14.46
N ASN A 406 27.52 -1.30 14.32
CA ASN A 406 27.79 -0.26 15.30
C ASN A 406 27.14 -0.55 16.66
N LEU A 407 25.88 -1.02 16.67
CA LEU A 407 25.17 -1.37 17.90
C LEU A 407 25.78 -2.59 18.59
N LYS A 408 26.37 -3.55 17.86
CA LYS A 408 27.12 -4.65 18.44
C LYS A 408 28.31 -4.12 19.23
N ALA A 409 29.15 -3.29 18.60
CA ALA A 409 30.30 -2.69 19.27
C ALA A 409 29.88 -1.81 20.48
N THR A 410 28.77 -1.07 20.34
CA THR A 410 28.22 -0.26 21.44
C THR A 410 27.75 -1.12 22.60
N SER A 411 27.06 -2.24 22.32
CA SER A 411 26.59 -3.18 23.35
C SER A 411 27.75 -3.78 24.14
N ASP A 412 28.82 -4.22 23.47
CA ASP A 412 30.01 -4.77 24.11
C ASP A 412 30.68 -3.75 25.06
N LEU A 413 30.70 -2.49 24.69
CA LEU A 413 31.23 -1.40 25.53
C LEU A 413 30.29 -1.08 26.70
N LYS A 414 28.97 -1.09 26.49
CA LYS A 414 27.99 -0.88 27.55
C LYS A 414 27.99 -2.00 28.59
N GLU A 415 28.16 -3.26 28.19
CA GLU A 415 28.31 -4.37 29.12
C GLU A 415 29.55 -4.20 30.02
N GLN A 416 30.67 -3.75 29.44
CA GLN A 416 31.89 -3.44 30.21
C GLN A 416 31.66 -2.23 31.15
N GLU A 417 31.02 -1.16 30.69
CA GLU A 417 30.67 0.02 31.50
C GLU A 417 29.83 -0.36 32.73
N VAL A 418 28.76 -1.16 32.52
CA VAL A 418 27.89 -1.66 33.61
C VAL A 418 28.72 -2.46 34.63
N ALA A 419 29.58 -3.38 34.19
CA ALA A 419 30.40 -4.20 35.06
C ALA A 419 31.38 -3.34 35.92
N VAL A 420 32.00 -2.32 35.32
CA VAL A 420 32.91 -1.40 36.02
C VAL A 420 32.14 -0.55 37.04
N LEU A 421 30.98 -0.04 36.66
CA LEU A 421 30.16 0.83 37.55
C LEU A 421 29.54 0.03 38.72
N GLN A 422 29.13 -1.24 38.49
CA GLN A 422 28.67 -2.12 39.58
C GLN A 422 29.77 -2.34 40.61
N ASN A 423 31.03 -2.56 40.18
CA ASN A 423 32.16 -2.64 41.04
C ASN A 423 32.45 -1.31 41.77
N ALA A 424 32.30 -0.18 41.08
CA ALA A 424 32.47 1.15 41.67
C ALA A 424 31.44 1.42 42.80
N VAL A 425 30.20 0.96 42.65
CA VAL A 425 29.17 1.05 43.71
C VAL A 425 29.59 0.24 44.95
N ALA A 426 30.08 -0.98 44.74
CA ALA A 426 30.56 -1.82 45.86
C ALA A 426 31.74 -1.15 46.58
N THR A 427 32.73 -0.74 45.82
CA THR A 427 33.93 -0.05 46.34
C THR A 427 33.59 1.25 47.06
N SER A 428 32.77 2.12 46.48
CA SER A 428 32.37 3.37 47.10
C SER A 428 31.62 3.21 48.43
N ARG A 429 30.79 2.15 48.54
CA ARG A 429 30.11 1.80 49.80
C ARG A 429 31.07 1.37 50.88
N ASP A 430 32.08 0.58 50.56
CA ASP A 430 33.06 0.09 51.52
C ASP A 430 34.01 1.20 51.97
N LEU A 431 34.45 2.06 51.07
CA LEU A 431 35.23 3.23 51.39
C LEU A 431 34.42 4.24 52.23
N PHE A 432 33.13 4.40 51.96
CA PHE A 432 32.24 5.27 52.77
C PHE A 432 32.06 4.74 54.20
N LYS A 433 31.88 3.40 54.38
CA LYS A 433 31.79 2.79 55.71
C LYS A 433 33.07 2.98 56.55
N THR A 434 34.25 2.99 55.89
CA THR A 434 35.56 3.15 56.53
C THR A 434 36.02 4.61 56.66
N GLY A 435 35.25 5.56 56.11
CA GLY A 435 35.48 7.00 56.18
C GLY A 435 36.48 7.55 55.15
N TYR A 436 36.85 6.71 54.15
CA TYR A 436 37.74 7.12 53.05
C TYR A 436 37.05 7.74 51.86
N ALA A 437 35.71 7.56 51.76
CA ALA A 437 34.89 8.22 50.76
C ALA A 437 33.77 9.06 51.41
N ASN A 438 33.30 10.08 50.73
CA ASN A 438 32.12 10.86 51.15
C ASN A 438 30.83 10.29 50.50
N TYR A 439 29.65 10.73 51.00
CA TYR A 439 28.37 10.25 50.55
C TYR A 439 28.07 10.66 49.09
N LEU A 440 28.66 11.73 48.55
CA LEU A 440 28.48 12.15 47.17
C LEU A 440 29.03 11.15 46.18
N GLU A 441 30.16 10.50 46.53
CA GLU A 441 30.79 9.44 45.69
C GLU A 441 29.89 8.21 45.60
N VAL A 442 29.21 7.84 46.71
CA VAL A 442 28.26 6.72 46.70
C VAL A 442 27.00 7.05 45.87
N VAL A 443 26.45 8.27 46.02
CA VAL A 443 25.30 8.69 45.23
C VAL A 443 25.62 8.79 43.77
N ALA A 444 26.79 9.35 43.40
CA ALA A 444 27.26 9.41 42.03
C ALA A 444 27.48 8.02 41.40
N ALA A 445 28.07 7.08 42.12
CA ALA A 445 28.24 5.70 41.65
C ALA A 445 26.88 4.98 41.44
N GLN A 446 25.92 5.14 42.39
CA GLN A 446 24.59 4.56 42.26
C GLN A 446 23.81 5.14 41.07
N ARG A 447 23.93 6.46 40.83
CA ARG A 447 23.34 7.08 39.68
C ARG A 447 23.96 6.58 38.37
N GLY A 448 25.28 6.49 38.31
CA GLY A 448 26.01 6.03 37.14
C GLY A 448 25.65 4.59 36.74
N VAL A 449 25.53 3.66 37.72
CA VAL A 449 25.13 2.29 37.39
C VAL A 449 23.70 2.19 36.87
N LEU A 450 22.77 2.90 37.48
CA LEU A 450 21.37 2.95 36.99
C LEU A 450 21.29 3.44 35.55
N GLU A 451 21.96 4.58 35.25
CA GLU A 451 22.00 5.15 33.91
C GLU A 451 22.63 4.18 32.90
N ALA A 452 23.71 3.48 33.26
CA ALA A 452 24.38 2.51 32.40
C ALA A 452 23.54 1.24 32.15
N GLU A 453 22.86 0.70 33.18
CA GLU A 453 21.98 -0.47 33.06
C GLU A 453 20.78 -0.15 32.16
N LEU A 454 20.15 1.01 32.31
CA LEU A 454 19.05 1.47 31.44
C LEU A 454 19.55 1.66 30.00
N ALA A 455 20.73 2.27 29.79
CA ALA A 455 21.32 2.44 28.48
C ALA A 455 21.70 1.11 27.80
N LEU A 456 22.10 0.09 28.55
CA LEU A 456 22.36 -1.25 28.04
C LEU A 456 21.05 -1.91 27.56
N ALA A 457 19.98 -1.82 28.33
CA ALA A 457 18.65 -2.33 27.94
C ALA A 457 18.15 -1.65 26.66
N ASP A 458 18.27 -0.32 26.56
CA ASP A 458 17.92 0.44 25.37
C ASP A 458 18.77 0.05 24.14
N THR A 459 20.09 -0.11 24.33
CA THR A 459 20.99 -0.57 23.25
C THR A 459 20.57 -1.97 22.75
N ARG A 460 20.17 -2.86 23.66
CA ARG A 460 19.69 -4.20 23.30
C ARG A 460 18.39 -4.15 22.50
N LYS A 461 17.44 -3.29 22.88
CA LYS A 461 16.23 -3.02 22.14
C LYS A 461 16.52 -2.55 20.70
N GLU A 462 17.43 -1.55 20.57
CA GLU A 462 17.82 -1.02 19.26
C GLU A 462 18.49 -2.08 18.36
N GLN A 463 19.20 -3.04 18.93
CA GLN A 463 19.73 -4.19 18.18
C GLN A 463 18.61 -5.03 17.56
N PHE A 464 17.55 -5.35 18.33
CA PHE A 464 16.40 -6.10 17.81
C PHE A 464 15.62 -5.29 16.77
N HIS A 465 15.40 -3.99 17.00
CA HIS A 465 14.72 -3.11 16.05
C HIS A 465 15.46 -3.04 14.71
N SER A 466 16.79 -2.92 14.75
CA SER A 466 17.63 -2.88 13.54
C SER A 466 17.60 -4.20 12.77
N LEU A 467 17.55 -5.32 13.49
CA LEU A 467 17.45 -6.66 12.93
C LEU A 467 16.11 -6.86 12.21
N ILE A 468 15.00 -6.45 12.85
CA ILE A 468 13.65 -6.51 12.29
C ILE A 468 13.57 -5.61 11.05
N ALA A 469 14.11 -4.39 11.14
CA ALA A 469 14.17 -3.46 10.02
C ALA A 469 14.97 -4.02 8.84
N LEU A 470 16.09 -4.71 9.09
CA LEU A 470 16.88 -5.37 8.05
C LEU A 470 16.08 -6.54 7.42
N TYR A 471 15.43 -7.37 8.22
CA TYR A 471 14.58 -8.47 7.75
C TYR A 471 13.47 -7.96 6.83
N LYS A 472 12.76 -6.88 7.22
CA LYS A 472 11.77 -6.18 6.39
C LYS A 472 12.39 -5.62 5.11
N ALA A 473 13.56 -4.96 5.22
CA ALA A 473 14.24 -4.36 4.08
C ALA A 473 14.70 -5.40 3.04
N LEU A 474 14.98 -6.62 3.45
CA LEU A 474 15.29 -7.76 2.57
C LEU A 474 14.04 -8.41 1.95
N GLY A 475 12.85 -7.98 2.32
CA GLY A 475 11.58 -8.47 1.79
C GLY A 475 11.04 -9.72 2.50
N GLY A 476 11.39 -9.92 3.76
CA GLY A 476 10.82 -10.97 4.63
C GLY A 476 9.46 -10.56 5.20
N GLY A 477 8.72 -11.51 5.77
CA GLY A 477 7.53 -11.25 6.60
C GLY A 477 6.17 -11.40 5.93
N TRP A 478 6.08 -11.77 4.65
CA TRP A 478 4.80 -11.92 3.94
C TRP A 478 4.46 -13.37 3.56
N ASP A 479 5.36 -14.32 3.72
CA ASP A 479 5.28 -15.75 3.42
C ASP A 479 5.35 -16.65 4.68
#